data_8cc0fdaee7219fa91e1f42d476fa9f5d
#
_entry.id   8cc0fdaee7219fa91e1f42d476fa9f5d
#
_cell.length_a   1.000
_cell.length_b   1.000
_cell.length_c   1.000
_cell.angle_alpha   90.00
_cell.angle_beta   90.00
_cell.angle_gamma   90.00
#
_symmetry.space_group_name_H-M   'P 1'
#
loop_
_entity.id
_entity.type
_entity.pdbx_description
1 polymer ?
#
loop_
_entity_poly.entity_id
_entity_poly.type
_entity_poly.pdbx_seq_one_letter_code
_entity_poly.pdbx_strand_id
1 'polypeptide(L)'
;MAKQDRAIRTRRAILLAAAKVFEDHGYQAATISQILTTAGVTKGALYFHFKSKEELALGVLDAQDSQFAVPHRPGKLQELVDVVMLHSHRLQTDSMVRASVRLAMDQMATGLDRTGPFLRWGSLVRELLEKAQAQGELLPHVEPARTADVIVGSFAGIQSMSQAFSDYQDLMTRASELLRHLLPSLAQPSVIASLRLSASRGASVYQEATRLLEEQLAQQHETAAAG
;
A
#
# COMPACT_ATOMS: atom_id res chain seq x y z
N MET A 1 7.38 29.71 -2.76
CA MET A 1 7.73 28.60 -1.88
C MET A 1 6.80 28.51 -0.66
N ALA A 2 6.82 29.40 0.34
CA ALA A 2 6.03 29.27 1.58
C ALA A 2 4.50 29.05 1.40
N LYS A 3 3.86 29.62 0.39
CA LYS A 3 2.41 29.45 0.12
C LYS A 3 2.10 28.05 -0.43
N GLN A 4 2.96 27.52 -1.28
CA GLN A 4 2.83 26.18 -1.86
C GLN A 4 3.06 25.10 -0.79
N ASP A 5 4.07 25.26 0.06
CA ASP A 5 4.35 24.32 1.16
C ASP A 5 3.20 24.28 2.18
N ARG A 6 2.57 25.43 2.44
CA ARG A 6 1.38 25.49 3.30
C ARG A 6 0.19 24.75 2.68
N ALA A 7 -0.02 24.90 1.37
CA ALA A 7 -1.10 24.21 0.66
C ALA A 7 -0.90 22.68 0.69
N ILE A 8 0.32 22.21 0.45
CA ILE A 8 0.68 20.78 0.51
C ILE A 8 0.43 20.22 1.92
N ARG A 9 0.90 20.91 2.96
CA ARG A 9 0.67 20.50 4.36
C ARG A 9 -0.81 20.46 4.71
N THR A 10 -1.59 21.46 4.31
CA THR A 10 -3.03 21.51 4.55
C THR A 10 -3.74 20.35 3.83
N ARG A 11 -3.41 20.09 2.56
CA ARG A 11 -3.97 18.96 1.80
C ARG A 11 -3.69 17.62 2.48
N ARG A 12 -2.45 17.42 2.94
CA ARG A 12 -2.06 16.21 3.67
C ARG A 12 -2.80 16.06 4.99
N ALA A 13 -2.95 17.13 5.77
CA ALA A 13 -3.71 17.12 7.02
C ALA A 13 -5.19 16.75 6.81
N ILE A 14 -5.82 17.28 5.75
CA ILE A 14 -7.19 16.93 5.36
C ILE A 14 -7.30 15.45 5.00
N LEU A 15 -6.36 14.89 4.21
CA LEU A 15 -6.35 13.48 3.84
C LEU A 15 -6.17 12.57 5.06
N LEU A 16 -5.27 12.91 5.98
CA LEU A 16 -5.07 12.14 7.22
C LEU A 16 -6.33 12.13 8.09
N ALA A 17 -7.00 13.30 8.22
CA ALA A 17 -8.26 13.39 8.94
C ALA A 17 -9.38 12.60 8.26
N ALA A 18 -9.47 12.67 6.94
CA ALA A 18 -10.45 11.90 6.15
C ALA A 18 -10.20 10.40 6.30
N ALA A 19 -8.94 9.96 6.22
CA ALA A 19 -8.55 8.58 6.43
C ALA A 19 -9.01 8.06 7.80
N LYS A 20 -8.74 8.82 8.87
CA LYS A 20 -9.19 8.47 10.22
C LYS A 20 -10.72 8.38 10.33
N VAL A 21 -11.45 9.35 9.80
CA VAL A 21 -12.91 9.36 9.84
C VAL A 21 -13.50 8.22 9.03
N PHE A 22 -12.92 7.88 7.86
CA PHE A 22 -13.34 6.73 7.07
C PHE A 22 -12.99 5.39 7.75
N GLU A 23 -11.85 5.31 8.43
CA GLU A 23 -11.46 4.14 9.22
C GLU A 23 -12.43 3.91 10.39
N ASP A 24 -12.80 4.98 11.11
CA ASP A 24 -13.65 4.88 12.32
C ASP A 24 -15.13 4.60 11.97
N HIS A 25 -15.66 5.23 10.90
CA HIS A 25 -17.11 5.25 10.62
C HIS A 25 -17.51 4.55 9.31
N GLY A 26 -16.57 4.18 8.46
CA GLY A 26 -16.84 3.74 7.07
C GLY A 26 -17.19 4.90 6.15
N TYR A 27 -17.22 4.63 4.82
CA TYR A 27 -17.47 5.68 3.83
C TYR A 27 -18.84 6.31 3.97
N GLN A 28 -19.90 5.52 4.12
CA GLN A 28 -21.29 6.04 4.09
C GLN A 28 -21.60 6.96 5.28
N ALA A 29 -21.24 6.55 6.50
CA ALA A 29 -21.55 7.30 7.72
C ALA A 29 -20.61 8.49 7.99
N ALA A 30 -19.42 8.50 7.36
CA ALA A 30 -18.48 9.62 7.46
C ALA A 30 -19.08 10.91 6.89
N THR A 31 -18.90 12.04 7.60
CA THR A 31 -19.39 13.35 7.19
C THR A 31 -18.25 14.36 7.00
N ILE A 32 -18.45 15.32 6.10
CA ILE A 32 -17.51 16.44 5.90
C ILE A 32 -17.30 17.22 7.22
N SER A 33 -18.33 17.36 8.04
CA SER A 33 -18.23 18.07 9.33
C SER A 33 -17.25 17.37 10.28
N GLN A 34 -17.30 16.03 10.39
CA GLN A 34 -16.33 15.26 11.18
C GLN A 34 -14.91 15.43 10.65
N ILE A 35 -14.73 15.39 9.32
CA ILE A 35 -13.42 15.57 8.68
C ILE A 35 -12.86 16.97 8.98
N LEU A 36 -13.68 18.02 8.88
CA LEU A 36 -13.28 19.40 9.22
C LEU A 36 -12.83 19.53 10.67
N THR A 37 -13.60 18.95 11.60
CA THR A 37 -13.29 18.96 13.03
C THR A 37 -11.97 18.23 13.30
N THR A 38 -11.80 17.04 12.71
CA THR A 38 -10.58 16.22 12.88
C THR A 38 -9.35 16.88 12.26
N ALA A 39 -9.51 17.54 11.10
CA ALA A 39 -8.40 18.23 10.42
C ALA A 39 -8.05 19.59 11.03
N GLY A 40 -8.93 20.17 11.83
CA GLY A 40 -8.75 21.52 12.36
C GLY A 40 -8.72 22.59 11.27
N VAL A 41 -9.46 22.42 10.16
CA VAL A 41 -9.48 23.35 9.04
C VAL A 41 -10.88 23.92 8.78
N THR A 42 -10.94 25.07 8.11
CA THR A 42 -12.22 25.68 7.70
C THR A 42 -12.82 24.94 6.51
N LYS A 43 -14.15 25.05 6.36
CA LYS A 43 -14.89 24.50 5.21
C LYS A 43 -14.31 25.00 3.87
N GLY A 44 -13.96 26.29 3.79
CA GLY A 44 -13.35 26.87 2.59
C GLY A 44 -11.99 26.27 2.25
N ALA A 45 -11.14 25.99 3.28
CA ALA A 45 -9.85 25.35 3.07
C ALA A 45 -9.99 23.91 2.56
N LEU A 46 -10.98 23.16 3.05
CA LEU A 46 -11.23 21.80 2.54
C LEU A 46 -11.69 21.84 1.08
N TYR A 47 -12.69 22.66 0.75
CA TYR A 47 -13.24 22.73 -0.61
C TYR A 47 -12.29 23.36 -1.63
N PHE A 48 -11.27 24.07 -1.19
CA PHE A 48 -10.16 24.48 -2.05
C PHE A 48 -9.34 23.28 -2.56
N HIS A 49 -9.19 22.22 -1.75
CA HIS A 49 -8.39 21.05 -2.08
C HIS A 49 -9.21 19.88 -2.62
N PHE A 50 -10.47 19.72 -2.18
CA PHE A 50 -11.32 18.57 -2.51
C PHE A 50 -12.77 19.02 -2.69
N LYS A 51 -13.34 18.75 -3.85
CA LYS A 51 -14.69 19.22 -4.23
C LYS A 51 -15.81 18.43 -3.58
N SER A 52 -15.55 17.19 -3.14
CA SER A 52 -16.55 16.28 -2.61
C SER A 52 -15.99 15.28 -1.61
N LYS A 53 -16.86 14.57 -0.89
CA LYS A 53 -16.47 13.43 -0.04
C LYS A 53 -15.88 12.30 -0.88
N GLU A 54 -16.38 12.09 -2.08
CA GLU A 54 -15.87 11.12 -3.04
C GLU A 54 -14.42 11.46 -3.44
N GLU A 55 -14.13 12.70 -3.81
CA GLU A 55 -12.76 13.13 -4.15
C GLU A 55 -11.79 12.96 -2.96
N LEU A 56 -12.27 13.20 -1.74
CA LEU A 56 -11.50 12.89 -0.53
C LEU A 56 -11.22 11.40 -0.38
N ALA A 57 -12.22 10.55 -0.60
CA ALA A 57 -12.07 9.10 -0.52
C ALA A 57 -11.12 8.57 -1.59
N LEU A 58 -11.25 9.05 -2.84
CA LEU A 58 -10.29 8.73 -3.91
C LEU A 58 -8.88 9.19 -3.54
N GLY A 59 -8.73 10.38 -2.97
CA GLY A 59 -7.45 10.86 -2.46
C GLY A 59 -6.85 9.99 -1.36
N VAL A 60 -7.66 9.39 -0.49
CA VAL A 60 -7.21 8.41 0.51
C VAL A 60 -6.81 7.09 -0.15
N LEU A 61 -7.60 6.60 -1.13
CA LEU A 61 -7.26 5.39 -1.90
C LEU A 61 -5.92 5.53 -2.66
N ASP A 62 -5.61 6.72 -3.15
CA ASP A 62 -4.37 6.99 -3.88
C ASP A 62 -3.17 7.24 -2.97
N ALA A 63 -3.39 7.71 -1.73
CA ALA A 63 -2.32 8.11 -0.82
C ALA A 63 -1.51 6.91 -0.28
N GLN A 64 -2.04 5.69 -0.32
CA GLN A 64 -1.35 4.50 0.20
C GLN A 64 -0.04 4.20 -0.56
N ASP A 65 0.03 4.56 -1.85
CA ASP A 65 1.12 4.15 -2.75
C ASP A 65 2.25 5.18 -2.83
N SER A 66 2.05 6.39 -2.28
CA SER A 66 2.87 7.56 -2.60
C SER A 66 4.17 7.70 -1.80
N GLN A 67 4.45 6.86 -0.79
CA GLN A 67 5.55 7.14 0.15
C GLN A 67 6.66 6.10 0.23
N PHE A 68 6.49 4.86 -0.26
CA PHE A 68 7.51 3.84 -0.11
C PHE A 68 7.66 2.99 -1.37
N ALA A 69 8.81 3.12 -2.03
CA ALA A 69 9.26 2.15 -3.02
C ALA A 69 9.94 0.98 -2.30
N VAL A 70 9.62 -0.25 -2.70
CA VAL A 70 10.37 -1.41 -2.24
C VAL A 70 11.77 -1.34 -2.85
N PRO A 71 12.83 -1.57 -2.05
CA PRO A 71 14.18 -1.62 -2.59
C PRO A 71 14.32 -2.68 -3.68
N HIS A 72 14.97 -2.32 -4.78
CA HIS A 72 15.24 -3.25 -5.87
C HIS A 72 16.01 -4.49 -5.40
N ARG A 73 15.57 -5.66 -5.87
CA ARG A 73 16.26 -6.93 -5.62
C ARG A 73 16.79 -7.53 -6.93
N PRO A 74 17.93 -8.21 -6.89
CA PRO A 74 18.39 -9.01 -8.04
C PRO A 74 17.35 -10.06 -8.44
N GLY A 75 16.84 -10.86 -7.48
CA GLY A 75 15.75 -11.80 -7.69
C GLY A 75 14.38 -11.10 -7.59
N LYS A 76 13.55 -11.24 -8.61
CA LYS A 76 12.26 -10.54 -8.69
C LYS A 76 11.17 -11.19 -7.83
N LEU A 77 11.25 -12.48 -7.59
CA LEU A 77 10.38 -13.13 -6.60
C LEU A 77 10.71 -12.67 -5.17
N GLN A 78 11.97 -12.37 -4.84
CA GLN A 78 12.28 -11.76 -3.54
C GLN A 78 11.71 -10.32 -3.46
N GLU A 79 11.76 -9.56 -4.55
CA GLU A 79 11.16 -8.22 -4.60
C GLU A 79 9.63 -8.29 -4.41
N LEU A 80 8.95 -9.27 -5.04
CA LEU A 80 7.53 -9.54 -4.82
C LEU A 80 7.21 -9.88 -3.36
N VAL A 81 8.01 -10.76 -2.74
CA VAL A 81 7.90 -11.08 -1.31
C VAL A 81 8.02 -9.82 -0.47
N ASP A 82 9.03 -8.99 -0.75
CA ASP A 82 9.29 -7.75 -0.02
C ASP A 82 8.12 -6.75 -0.16
N VAL A 83 7.50 -6.65 -1.34
CA VAL A 83 6.29 -5.85 -1.57
C VAL A 83 5.14 -6.29 -0.67
N VAL A 84 4.84 -7.59 -0.65
CA VAL A 84 3.75 -8.16 0.18
C VAL A 84 4.03 -7.96 1.66
N MET A 85 5.26 -8.22 2.11
CA MET A 85 5.64 -8.12 3.51
C MET A 85 5.71 -6.67 3.99
N LEU A 86 6.17 -5.73 3.16
CA LEU A 86 6.16 -4.29 3.46
C LEU A 86 4.73 -3.78 3.60
N HIS A 87 3.83 -4.12 2.68
CA HIS A 87 2.42 -3.73 2.77
C HIS A 87 1.75 -4.30 4.02
N SER A 88 2.03 -5.56 4.35
CA SER A 88 1.53 -6.19 5.59
C SER A 88 2.01 -5.44 6.84
N HIS A 89 3.27 -5.03 6.88
CA HIS A 89 3.83 -4.23 7.97
C HIS A 89 3.15 -2.85 8.07
N ARG A 90 2.95 -2.18 6.93
CA ARG A 90 2.28 -0.88 6.90
C ARG A 90 0.82 -0.95 7.33
N LEU A 91 0.11 -2.04 7.04
CA LEU A 91 -1.24 -2.26 7.58
C LEU A 91 -1.27 -2.32 9.12
N GLN A 92 -0.19 -2.77 9.76
CA GLN A 92 -0.08 -2.74 11.23
C GLN A 92 0.28 -1.36 11.78
N THR A 93 1.02 -0.55 11.03
CA THR A 93 1.69 0.65 11.57
C THR A 93 1.21 1.98 10.99
N ASP A 94 0.53 1.97 9.83
CA ASP A 94 0.14 3.18 9.08
C ASP A 94 -1.38 3.27 8.95
N SER A 95 -1.98 4.26 9.62
CA SER A 95 -3.42 4.50 9.59
C SER A 95 -3.95 4.88 8.19
N MET A 96 -3.13 5.54 7.36
CA MET A 96 -3.52 5.89 5.99
C MET A 96 -3.68 4.63 5.14
N VAL A 97 -2.76 3.67 5.27
CA VAL A 97 -2.84 2.38 4.56
C VAL A 97 -4.06 1.58 5.03
N ARG A 98 -4.32 1.52 6.35
CA ARG A 98 -5.52 0.87 6.88
C ARG A 98 -6.81 1.49 6.34
N ALA A 99 -6.91 2.82 6.37
CA ALA A 99 -8.08 3.54 5.87
C ALA A 99 -8.31 3.30 4.37
N SER A 100 -7.24 3.35 3.57
CA SER A 100 -7.31 3.08 2.13
C SER A 100 -7.79 1.64 1.86
N VAL A 101 -7.20 0.66 2.54
CA VAL A 101 -7.62 -0.74 2.41
C VAL A 101 -9.07 -0.93 2.85
N ARG A 102 -9.48 -0.33 3.97
CA ARG A 102 -10.87 -0.39 4.44
C ARG A 102 -11.85 0.18 3.42
N LEU A 103 -11.53 1.34 2.83
CA LEU A 103 -12.33 1.92 1.73
C LEU A 103 -12.38 1.01 0.50
N ALA A 104 -11.25 0.45 0.08
CA ALA A 104 -11.18 -0.45 -1.08
C ALA A 104 -12.02 -1.72 -0.87
N MET A 105 -12.09 -2.23 0.36
CA MET A 105 -12.82 -3.43 0.73
C MET A 105 -14.28 -3.16 1.17
N ASP A 106 -14.68 -1.90 1.37
CA ASP A 106 -16.01 -1.53 1.84
C ASP A 106 -17.09 -1.76 0.77
N GLN A 107 -17.80 -2.87 0.86
CA GLN A 107 -18.89 -3.22 -0.07
C GLN A 107 -20.08 -2.26 0.02
N MET A 108 -20.22 -1.53 1.12
CA MET A 108 -21.28 -0.54 1.33
C MET A 108 -20.94 0.84 0.77
N ALA A 109 -19.72 1.08 0.29
CA ALA A 109 -19.30 2.33 -0.34
C ALA A 109 -19.86 2.47 -1.76
N THR A 110 -21.20 2.48 -1.87
CA THR A 110 -21.89 2.63 -3.15
C THR A 110 -21.57 3.97 -3.81
N GLY A 111 -21.30 3.93 -5.13
CA GLY A 111 -20.91 5.11 -5.91
C GLY A 111 -19.44 5.48 -5.84
N LEU A 112 -18.62 4.82 -5.00
CA LEU A 112 -17.17 4.99 -4.99
C LEU A 112 -16.50 3.97 -5.90
N ASP A 113 -15.67 4.42 -6.86
CA ASP A 113 -14.82 3.52 -7.63
C ASP A 113 -13.68 3.00 -6.74
N ARG A 114 -13.72 1.71 -6.43
CA ARG A 114 -12.78 1.02 -5.56
C ARG A 114 -11.81 0.11 -6.31
N THR A 115 -11.88 0.11 -7.64
CA THR A 115 -11.06 -0.79 -8.48
C THR A 115 -9.60 -0.36 -8.52
N GLY A 116 -9.32 0.95 -8.38
CA GLY A 116 -8.00 1.54 -8.52
C GLY A 116 -6.89 0.83 -7.73
N PRO A 117 -7.02 0.61 -6.42
CA PRO A 117 -6.01 -0.12 -5.63
C PRO A 117 -5.73 -1.53 -6.17
N PHE A 118 -6.78 -2.31 -6.50
CA PHE A 118 -6.62 -3.67 -7.04
C PHE A 118 -5.90 -3.68 -8.39
N LEU A 119 -6.24 -2.74 -9.28
CA LEU A 119 -5.59 -2.60 -10.59
C LEU A 119 -4.10 -2.23 -10.45
N ARG A 120 -3.78 -1.30 -9.54
CA ARG A 120 -2.38 -0.93 -9.26
C ARG A 120 -1.58 -2.11 -8.71
N TRP A 121 -2.12 -2.81 -7.72
CA TRP A 121 -1.49 -4.00 -7.14
C TRP A 121 -1.34 -5.11 -8.17
N GLY A 122 -2.39 -5.40 -8.96
CA GLY A 122 -2.34 -6.37 -10.05
C GLY A 122 -1.26 -6.05 -11.08
N SER A 123 -1.15 -4.77 -11.47
CA SER A 123 -0.12 -4.32 -12.40
C SER A 123 1.30 -4.47 -11.85
N LEU A 124 1.53 -4.07 -10.59
CA LEU A 124 2.82 -4.21 -9.93
C LEU A 124 3.25 -5.69 -9.80
N VAL A 125 2.35 -6.53 -9.32
CA VAL A 125 2.62 -7.98 -9.15
C VAL A 125 2.89 -8.62 -10.50
N ARG A 126 2.09 -8.29 -11.54
CA ARG A 126 2.31 -8.79 -12.90
C ARG A 126 3.68 -8.39 -13.45
N GLU A 127 4.05 -7.12 -13.33
CA GLU A 127 5.36 -6.64 -13.80
C GLU A 127 6.53 -7.37 -13.12
N LEU A 128 6.44 -7.62 -11.81
CA LEU A 128 7.46 -8.38 -11.07
C LEU A 128 7.50 -9.84 -11.52
N LEU A 129 6.35 -10.47 -11.78
CA LEU A 129 6.29 -11.84 -12.30
C LEU A 129 6.82 -11.95 -13.73
N GLU A 130 6.53 -10.98 -14.61
CA GLU A 130 7.09 -10.92 -15.97
C GLU A 130 8.63 -10.81 -15.95
N LYS A 131 9.17 -9.97 -15.04
CA LYS A 131 10.62 -9.87 -14.83
C LYS A 131 11.21 -11.14 -14.24
N ALA A 132 10.54 -11.78 -13.28
CA ALA A 132 10.93 -13.07 -12.71
C ALA A 132 10.94 -14.18 -13.77
N GLN A 133 9.95 -14.19 -14.68
CA GLN A 133 9.89 -15.12 -15.80
C GLN A 133 11.08 -14.92 -16.76
N ALA A 134 11.40 -13.68 -17.10
CA ALA A 134 12.54 -13.35 -17.95
C ALA A 134 13.90 -13.77 -17.32
N GLN A 135 13.97 -13.83 -15.97
CA GLN A 135 15.14 -14.29 -15.21
C GLN A 135 15.16 -15.82 -14.99
N GLY A 136 14.14 -16.54 -15.45
CA GLY A 136 14.03 -17.99 -15.26
C GLY A 136 13.68 -18.40 -13.82
N GLU A 137 13.13 -17.50 -13.00
CA GLU A 137 12.74 -17.78 -11.62
C GLU A 137 11.43 -18.56 -11.53
N LEU A 138 10.56 -18.46 -12.55
CA LEU A 138 9.24 -19.09 -12.56
C LEU A 138 9.27 -20.49 -13.21
N LEU A 139 8.29 -21.31 -12.82
CA LEU A 139 7.98 -22.57 -13.47
C LEU A 139 7.39 -22.33 -14.88
N PRO A 140 7.58 -23.22 -15.87
CA PRO A 140 7.19 -22.98 -17.27
C PRO A 140 5.69 -22.76 -17.53
N HIS A 141 4.83 -23.26 -16.64
CA HIS A 141 3.38 -23.16 -16.78
C HIS A 141 2.81 -21.87 -16.20
N VAL A 142 3.59 -21.05 -15.53
CA VAL A 142 3.13 -19.84 -14.85
C VAL A 142 2.82 -18.74 -15.86
N GLU A 143 1.59 -18.26 -15.85
CA GLU A 143 1.15 -17.10 -16.62
C GLU A 143 1.11 -15.85 -15.72
N PRO A 144 2.02 -14.88 -15.86
CA PRO A 144 2.16 -13.73 -14.95
C PRO A 144 0.86 -12.98 -14.69
N ALA A 145 0.07 -12.69 -15.73
CA ALA A 145 -1.16 -11.91 -15.59
C ALA A 145 -2.20 -12.62 -14.70
N ARG A 146 -2.49 -13.89 -14.98
CA ARG A 146 -3.44 -14.69 -14.18
C ARG A 146 -2.94 -14.96 -12.77
N THR A 147 -1.64 -15.19 -12.64
CA THR A 147 -1.01 -15.42 -11.35
C THR A 147 -1.05 -14.17 -10.46
N ALA A 148 -0.90 -12.98 -11.06
CA ALA A 148 -1.04 -11.72 -10.33
C ALA A 148 -2.43 -11.58 -9.70
N ASP A 149 -3.51 -11.89 -10.43
CA ASP A 149 -4.88 -11.84 -9.91
C ASP A 149 -5.08 -12.81 -8.74
N VAL A 150 -4.51 -14.02 -8.84
CA VAL A 150 -4.57 -15.01 -7.75
C VAL A 150 -3.83 -14.52 -6.51
N ILE A 151 -2.63 -13.95 -6.66
CA ILE A 151 -1.84 -13.42 -5.54
C ILE A 151 -2.59 -12.27 -4.86
N VAL A 152 -3.08 -11.29 -5.64
CA VAL A 152 -3.79 -10.12 -5.09
C VAL A 152 -5.09 -10.54 -4.40
N GLY A 153 -5.88 -11.41 -5.02
CA GLY A 153 -7.13 -11.91 -4.44
C GLY A 153 -6.91 -12.72 -3.16
N SER A 154 -5.90 -13.61 -3.16
CA SER A 154 -5.54 -14.40 -1.98
C SER A 154 -5.04 -13.52 -0.83
N PHE A 155 -4.20 -12.53 -1.14
CA PHE A 155 -3.71 -11.59 -0.14
C PHE A 155 -4.87 -10.75 0.44
N ALA A 156 -5.78 -10.23 -0.40
CA ALA A 156 -6.96 -9.51 0.06
C ALA A 156 -7.83 -10.36 1.01
N GLY A 157 -7.94 -11.67 0.75
CA GLY A 157 -8.65 -12.61 1.63
C GLY A 157 -8.00 -12.75 3.00
N ILE A 158 -6.70 -13.01 3.07
CA ILE A 158 -6.00 -13.18 4.36
C ILE A 158 -5.93 -11.86 5.15
N GLN A 159 -5.81 -10.74 4.49
CA GLN A 159 -5.82 -9.43 5.12
C GLN A 159 -7.18 -9.12 5.76
N SER A 160 -8.30 -9.47 5.09
CA SER A 160 -9.64 -9.34 5.66
C SER A 160 -9.84 -10.26 6.87
N MET A 161 -9.34 -11.50 6.80
CA MET A 161 -9.35 -12.42 7.95
C MET A 161 -8.53 -11.87 9.12
N SER A 162 -7.34 -11.36 8.85
CA SER A 162 -6.46 -10.79 9.88
C SER A 162 -7.09 -9.57 10.54
N GLN A 163 -7.74 -8.71 9.78
CA GLN A 163 -8.51 -7.59 10.32
C GLN A 163 -9.60 -8.08 11.28
N ALA A 164 -10.40 -9.04 10.86
CA ALA A 164 -11.54 -9.53 11.65
C ALA A 164 -11.12 -10.26 12.94
N PHE A 165 -10.02 -11.01 12.92
CA PHE A 165 -9.62 -11.86 14.03
C PHE A 165 -8.67 -11.16 15.02
N SER A 166 -7.83 -10.23 14.54
CA SER A 166 -6.72 -9.72 15.35
C SER A 166 -6.39 -8.24 15.11
N ASP A 167 -7.22 -7.50 14.38
CA ASP A 167 -6.91 -6.13 13.96
C ASP A 167 -5.50 -6.01 13.34
N TYR A 168 -5.22 -6.90 12.38
CA TYR A 168 -3.96 -7.06 11.65
C TYR A 168 -2.75 -7.56 12.46
N GLN A 169 -2.88 -7.88 13.76
CA GLN A 169 -1.73 -8.29 14.60
C GLN A 169 -1.04 -9.55 14.07
N ASP A 170 -1.76 -10.49 13.47
CA ASP A 170 -1.23 -11.74 12.93
C ASP A 170 -0.95 -11.67 11.39
N LEU A 171 -1.15 -10.50 10.74
CA LEU A 171 -1.06 -10.38 9.28
C LEU A 171 0.31 -10.78 8.72
N MET A 172 1.40 -10.41 9.40
CA MET A 172 2.75 -10.77 8.97
C MET A 172 2.96 -12.28 8.91
N THR A 173 2.44 -13.00 9.91
CA THR A 173 2.49 -14.46 9.94
C THR A 173 1.63 -15.04 8.81
N ARG A 174 0.39 -14.57 8.66
CA ARG A 174 -0.52 -15.03 7.58
C ARG A 174 0.06 -14.78 6.19
N ALA A 175 0.67 -13.62 5.95
CA ALA A 175 1.31 -13.29 4.68
C ALA A 175 2.51 -14.23 4.39
N SER A 176 3.34 -14.48 5.40
CA SER A 176 4.43 -15.45 5.30
C SER A 176 3.92 -16.85 4.94
N GLU A 177 2.87 -17.33 5.60
CA GLU A 177 2.27 -18.64 5.32
C GLU A 177 1.61 -18.67 3.93
N LEU A 178 0.88 -17.62 3.51
CA LEU A 178 0.34 -17.54 2.16
C LEU A 178 1.43 -17.71 1.10
N LEU A 179 2.54 -16.96 1.25
CA LEU A 179 3.66 -17.03 0.31
C LEU A 179 4.31 -18.43 0.31
N ARG A 180 4.47 -19.07 1.49
CA ARG A 180 4.98 -20.45 1.61
C ARG A 180 4.12 -21.46 0.88
N HIS A 181 2.80 -21.26 0.83
CA HIS A 181 1.86 -22.14 0.14
C HIS A 181 1.78 -21.85 -1.37
N LEU A 182 1.87 -20.59 -1.79
CA LEU A 182 1.77 -20.23 -3.21
C LEU A 182 3.07 -20.44 -3.99
N LEU A 183 4.22 -20.04 -3.43
CA LEU A 183 5.48 -20.04 -4.16
C LEU A 183 5.92 -21.41 -4.70
N PRO A 184 5.66 -22.57 -4.03
CA PRO A 184 6.01 -23.87 -4.59
C PRO A 184 5.29 -24.22 -5.91
N SER A 185 4.13 -23.63 -6.18
CA SER A 185 3.42 -23.78 -7.46
C SER A 185 3.86 -22.78 -8.54
N LEU A 186 4.70 -21.81 -8.20
CA LEU A 186 5.07 -20.69 -9.07
C LEU A 186 6.55 -20.66 -9.43
N ALA A 187 7.41 -21.00 -8.47
CA ALA A 187 8.85 -20.72 -8.53
C ALA A 187 9.69 -21.98 -8.69
N GLN A 188 10.86 -21.82 -9.31
CA GLN A 188 11.87 -22.86 -9.36
C GLN A 188 12.34 -23.25 -7.94
N PRO A 189 12.57 -24.55 -7.62
CA PRO A 189 12.98 -24.99 -6.29
C PRO A 189 14.25 -24.29 -5.77
N SER A 190 15.21 -24.04 -6.67
CA SER A 190 16.46 -23.33 -6.34
C SER A 190 16.21 -21.88 -5.91
N VAL A 191 15.22 -21.21 -6.50
CA VAL A 191 14.81 -19.85 -6.13
C VAL A 191 14.12 -19.84 -4.77
N ILE A 192 13.17 -20.77 -4.55
CA ILE A 192 12.45 -20.89 -3.26
C ILE A 192 13.43 -21.03 -2.09
N ALA A 193 14.48 -21.85 -2.25
CA ALA A 193 15.48 -22.07 -1.22
C ALA A 193 16.24 -20.80 -0.79
N SER A 194 16.29 -19.77 -1.65
CA SER A 194 16.97 -18.51 -1.39
C SER A 194 16.06 -17.41 -0.84
N LEU A 195 14.72 -17.59 -0.88
CA LEU A 195 13.75 -16.57 -0.49
C LEU A 195 13.70 -16.38 1.03
N ARG A 196 13.59 -15.11 1.43
CA ARG A 196 13.44 -14.71 2.83
C ARG A 196 11.95 -14.43 3.12
N LEU A 197 11.27 -15.43 3.70
CA LEU A 197 9.82 -15.41 3.95
C LEU A 197 9.45 -15.17 5.43
N SER A 198 10.42 -14.80 6.27
CA SER A 198 10.18 -14.57 7.71
C SER A 198 9.14 -13.49 7.95
N ALA A 199 8.28 -13.66 8.97
CA ALA A 199 7.34 -12.65 9.42
C ALA A 199 8.01 -11.31 9.84
N SER A 200 9.28 -11.33 10.23
CA SER A 200 10.06 -10.11 10.52
C SER A 200 10.51 -9.34 9.27
N ARG A 201 10.35 -9.92 8.08
CA ARG A 201 10.85 -9.34 6.83
C ARG A 201 10.26 -7.96 6.54
N GLY A 202 8.96 -7.75 6.80
CA GLY A 202 8.28 -6.48 6.54
C GLY A 202 8.90 -5.32 7.30
N ALA A 203 9.19 -5.49 8.58
CA ALA A 203 9.85 -4.45 9.38
C ALA A 203 11.27 -4.12 8.85
N SER A 204 12.04 -5.15 8.43
CA SER A 204 13.37 -4.96 7.86
C SER A 204 13.32 -4.19 6.53
N VAL A 205 12.37 -4.54 5.64
CA VAL A 205 12.18 -3.84 4.35
C VAL A 205 11.69 -2.42 4.58
N TYR A 206 10.83 -2.19 5.56
CA TYR A 206 10.36 -0.85 5.94
C TYR A 206 11.52 0.05 6.39
N GLN A 207 12.40 -0.44 7.25
CA GLN A 207 13.58 0.30 7.70
C GLN A 207 14.53 0.63 6.56
N GLU A 208 14.76 -0.33 5.65
CA GLU A 208 15.59 -0.13 4.46
C GLU A 208 14.98 0.92 3.52
N ALA A 209 13.68 0.82 3.23
CA ALA A 209 12.97 1.77 2.38
C ALA A 209 12.96 3.19 2.96
N THR A 210 12.79 3.32 4.28
CA THR A 210 12.84 4.62 4.97
C THR A 210 14.22 5.26 4.83
N ARG A 211 15.29 4.50 5.07
CA ARG A 211 16.66 5.00 4.92
C ARG A 211 16.94 5.48 3.49
N LEU A 212 16.56 4.69 2.47
CA LEU A 212 16.74 5.08 1.07
C LEU A 212 15.99 6.35 0.71
N LEU A 213 14.78 6.52 1.23
CA LEU A 213 14.00 7.75 1.03
C LEU A 213 14.68 8.96 1.67
N GLU A 214 15.19 8.83 2.88
CA GLU A 214 15.92 9.90 3.57
C GLU A 214 17.19 10.29 2.82
N GLU A 215 17.96 9.32 2.33
CA GLU A 215 19.15 9.55 1.51
C GLU A 215 18.82 10.28 0.20
N GLN A 216 17.74 9.90 -0.49
CA GLN A 216 17.27 10.57 -1.71
C GLN A 216 16.84 12.02 -1.46
N LEU A 217 16.11 12.27 -0.38
CA LEU A 217 15.68 13.62 0.00
C LEU A 217 16.88 14.50 0.36
N ALA A 218 17.87 13.99 1.08
CA ALA A 218 19.09 14.70 1.42
C ALA A 218 19.86 15.11 0.14
N GLN A 219 20.03 14.20 -0.83
CA GLN A 219 20.68 14.48 -2.10
C GLN A 219 19.94 15.55 -2.93
N GLN A 220 18.61 15.51 -2.94
CA GLN A 220 17.80 16.52 -3.62
C GLN A 220 17.95 17.90 -3.00
N HIS A 221 18.02 17.98 -1.67
CA HIS A 221 18.25 19.24 -0.96
C HIS A 221 19.65 19.82 -1.21
N GLU A 222 20.69 18.98 -1.25
CA GLU A 222 22.06 19.40 -1.56
C GLU A 222 22.17 19.94 -3.00
N THR A 223 21.54 19.24 -3.97
CA THR A 223 21.54 19.67 -5.37
C THR A 223 20.78 20.98 -5.56
N ALA A 224 19.67 21.18 -4.85
CA ALA A 224 18.88 22.42 -4.90
C ALA A 224 19.57 23.61 -4.21
N ALA A 225 20.49 23.37 -3.27
CA ALA A 225 21.26 24.40 -2.59
C ALA A 225 22.55 24.81 -3.35
N ALA A 226 23.00 23.97 -4.29
CA ALA A 226 24.20 24.19 -5.10
C ALA A 226 23.94 24.84 -6.47
N GLY A 227 22.66 24.98 -6.88
CA GLY A 227 22.24 25.62 -8.14
C GLY A 227 21.44 26.90 -7.90
#